data_bbea0855f63a3fa00d09d13dac7dcd18
#
_entry.id   bbea0855f63a3fa00d09d13dac7dcd18
#
_cell.length_a   1.000
_cell.length_b   1.000
_cell.length_c   1.000
_cell.angle_alpha   90.00
_cell.angle_beta   90.00
_cell.angle_gamma   90.00
#
_symmetry.space_group_name_H-M   'P 1'
#
loop_
_entity.id
_entity.type
_entity.pdbx_description
1 polymer ?
#
loop_
_entity_poly.entity_id
_entity_poly.type
_entity_poly.pdbx_seq_one_letter_code
_entity_poly.pdbx_strand_id
1 'polypeptide(L)'
;GGVTGVYYPTGGAICRMMARTRADHGIRCGAESTGGSVYNVNAVRAGELEFGVAQSDVQFKALNGVDSFKAQGANPKLRSVFSIHPEPFTVVARKDAGIKSFEDLKGKRVNVGNPGSGQRDTMEVLMKKMGWTMADFALASELQAAEQSQALCDNNIDAMVYTVGHPAGSIKE
;
A
#
# COMPACT_ATOMS: atom_id res chain seq x y z
N GLY A 1 6.78 -1.58 -3.30
CA GLY A 1 5.86 -2.46 -2.58
C GLY A 1 6.46 -3.81 -2.23
N GLY A 2 5.80 -4.58 -1.37
CA GLY A 2 6.24 -5.92 -0.98
C GLY A 2 6.23 -6.90 -2.14
N VAL A 3 7.03 -7.97 -2.02
CA VAL A 3 7.22 -8.98 -3.08
C VAL A 3 5.96 -9.76 -3.45
N THR A 4 5.00 -9.88 -2.53
CA THR A 4 3.69 -10.53 -2.76
C THR A 4 2.63 -9.57 -3.29
N GLY A 5 2.90 -8.26 -3.30
CA GLY A 5 2.00 -7.24 -3.83
C GLY A 5 2.15 -7.05 -5.33
N VAL A 6 1.25 -6.25 -5.93
CA VAL A 6 1.23 -5.99 -7.38
C VAL A 6 2.36 -5.06 -7.84
N TYR A 7 2.81 -4.14 -7.01
CA TYR A 7 3.83 -3.12 -7.39
C TYR A 7 5.18 -3.73 -7.76
N TYR A 8 5.67 -4.68 -6.96
CA TYR A 8 6.98 -5.29 -7.20
C TYR A 8 7.04 -6.06 -8.53
N PRO A 9 6.13 -6.99 -8.84
CA PRO A 9 6.11 -7.66 -10.14
C PRO A 9 5.84 -6.70 -11.31
N THR A 10 5.08 -5.63 -11.12
CA THR A 10 4.87 -4.58 -12.13
C THR A 10 6.18 -3.85 -12.43
N GLY A 11 6.92 -3.41 -11.41
CA GLY A 11 8.26 -2.83 -11.58
C GLY A 11 9.20 -3.79 -12.28
N GLY A 12 9.21 -5.06 -11.89
CA GLY A 12 9.99 -6.10 -12.56
C GLY A 12 9.60 -6.29 -14.03
N ALA A 13 8.31 -6.19 -14.38
CA ALA A 13 7.85 -6.26 -15.76
C ALA A 13 8.35 -5.07 -16.59
N ILE A 14 8.25 -3.85 -16.05
CA ILE A 14 8.80 -2.63 -16.69
C ILE A 14 10.30 -2.79 -16.91
N CYS A 15 11.06 -3.24 -15.90
CA CYS A 15 12.49 -3.44 -16.03
C CYS A 15 12.85 -4.50 -17.08
N ARG A 16 12.07 -5.58 -17.20
CA ARG A 16 12.26 -6.57 -18.28
C ARG A 16 12.01 -5.97 -19.68
N MET A 17 11.01 -5.10 -19.82
CA MET A 17 10.76 -4.38 -21.08
C MET A 17 11.94 -3.47 -21.42
N MET A 18 12.41 -2.67 -20.48
CA MET A 18 13.58 -1.80 -20.65
C MET A 18 14.85 -2.57 -21.01
N ALA A 19 15.04 -3.75 -20.42
CA ALA A 19 16.21 -4.57 -20.71
C ALA A 19 16.27 -5.05 -22.16
N ARG A 20 15.11 -5.25 -22.82
CA ARG A 20 15.04 -5.70 -24.23
C ARG A 20 15.57 -4.65 -25.22
N THR A 21 15.41 -3.38 -24.92
CA THR A 21 15.82 -2.24 -25.75
C THR A 21 17.03 -1.50 -25.17
N ARG A 22 17.75 -2.14 -24.25
CA ARG A 22 18.88 -1.50 -23.54
C ARG A 22 19.97 -1.00 -24.46
N ALA A 23 20.20 -1.68 -25.59
CA ALA A 23 21.19 -1.26 -26.57
C ALA A 23 20.89 0.14 -27.14
N ASP A 24 19.62 0.53 -27.21
CA ASP A 24 19.17 1.78 -27.81
C ASP A 24 19.29 2.99 -26.85
N HIS A 25 19.17 2.76 -25.52
CA HIS A 25 19.08 3.84 -24.53
C HIS A 25 20.07 3.72 -23.36
N GLY A 26 20.76 2.60 -23.21
CA GLY A 26 21.77 2.39 -22.16
C GLY A 26 21.25 2.24 -20.72
N ILE A 27 19.93 2.39 -20.48
CA ILE A 27 19.34 2.39 -19.14
C ILE A 27 19.40 0.99 -18.51
N ARG A 28 19.84 0.93 -17.27
CA ARG A 28 19.75 -0.26 -16.42
C ARG A 28 18.61 -0.05 -15.44
N CYS A 29 17.67 -0.99 -15.41
CA CYS A 29 16.50 -0.93 -14.53
C CYS A 29 16.56 -2.07 -13.54
N GLY A 30 16.34 -1.76 -12.25
CA GLY A 30 16.17 -2.71 -11.15
C GLY A 30 14.88 -2.42 -10.40
N ALA A 31 14.21 -3.46 -9.90
CA ALA A 31 13.02 -3.30 -9.07
C ALA A 31 13.37 -3.60 -7.62
N GLU A 32 12.98 -2.71 -6.71
CA GLU A 32 13.22 -2.85 -5.29
C GLU A 32 11.94 -3.13 -4.50
N SER A 33 12.05 -4.00 -3.49
CA SER A 33 10.98 -4.24 -2.54
C SER A 33 10.98 -3.14 -1.48
N THR A 34 9.80 -2.60 -1.17
CA THR A 34 9.63 -1.44 -0.27
C THR A 34 8.39 -1.59 0.60
N GLY A 35 8.23 -0.70 1.58
CA GLY A 35 7.07 -0.64 2.46
C GLY A 35 5.75 -0.23 1.79
N GLY A 36 5.78 0.35 0.58
CA GLY A 36 4.56 0.76 -0.15
C GLY A 36 4.56 2.22 -0.61
N SER A 37 3.38 2.76 -0.88
CA SER A 37 3.19 4.04 -1.59
C SER A 37 3.86 5.24 -0.91
N VAL A 38 3.67 5.41 0.39
CA VAL A 38 4.25 6.56 1.13
C VAL A 38 5.78 6.46 1.16
N TYR A 39 6.31 5.25 1.40
CA TYR A 39 7.74 5.00 1.32
C TYR A 39 8.29 5.33 -0.08
N ASN A 40 7.64 4.83 -1.14
CA ASN A 40 8.10 5.03 -2.52
C ASN A 40 8.18 6.52 -2.89
N VAL A 41 7.15 7.30 -2.53
CA VAL A 41 7.13 8.74 -2.80
C VAL A 41 8.23 9.47 -2.03
N ASN A 42 8.49 9.08 -0.78
CA ASN A 42 9.58 9.64 0.03
C ASN A 42 10.96 9.29 -0.54
N ALA A 43 11.17 8.05 -0.97
CA ALA A 43 12.42 7.61 -1.60
C ALA A 43 12.69 8.35 -2.94
N VAL A 44 11.65 8.57 -3.75
CA VAL A 44 11.75 9.42 -4.95
C VAL A 44 12.07 10.86 -4.59
N ARG A 45 11.47 11.40 -3.53
CA ARG A 45 11.77 12.76 -3.04
C ARG A 45 13.22 12.89 -2.58
N ALA A 46 13.73 11.87 -1.91
CA ALA A 46 15.12 11.83 -1.43
C ALA A 46 16.16 11.58 -2.54
N GLY A 47 15.72 11.18 -3.74
CA GLY A 47 16.60 10.80 -4.84
C GLY A 47 17.20 9.38 -4.69
N GLU A 48 16.64 8.57 -3.80
CA GLU A 48 17.03 7.16 -3.61
C GLU A 48 16.45 6.26 -4.70
N LEU A 49 15.30 6.64 -5.26
CA LEU A 49 14.64 6.01 -6.39
C LEU A 49 14.31 7.05 -7.45
N GLU A 50 14.49 6.72 -8.73
CA GLU A 50 14.09 7.57 -9.85
C GLU A 50 12.58 7.48 -10.11
N PHE A 51 11.99 6.31 -9.87
CA PHE A 51 10.57 6.04 -10.09
C PHE A 51 9.98 5.27 -8.90
N GLY A 52 8.70 5.49 -8.63
CA GLY A 52 7.97 4.76 -7.60
C GLY A 52 6.54 4.48 -8.05
N VAL A 53 6.05 3.25 -7.82
CA VAL A 53 4.62 2.96 -7.96
C VAL A 53 3.93 3.39 -6.68
N ALA A 54 2.89 4.19 -6.80
CA ALA A 54 2.15 4.73 -5.66
C ALA A 54 0.66 4.90 -5.98
N GLN A 55 -0.17 4.82 -4.95
CA GLN A 55 -1.57 5.19 -5.05
C GLN A 55 -1.72 6.65 -5.45
N SER A 56 -2.77 6.96 -6.22
CA SER A 56 -3.02 8.31 -6.71
C SER A 56 -3.33 9.31 -5.60
N ASP A 57 -4.01 8.89 -4.53
CA ASP A 57 -4.29 9.72 -3.36
C ASP A 57 -3.01 10.05 -2.57
N VAL A 58 -2.10 9.09 -2.43
CA VAL A 58 -0.77 9.31 -1.80
C VAL A 58 0.06 10.28 -2.64
N GLN A 59 0.06 10.13 -3.97
CA GLN A 59 0.71 11.08 -4.87
C GLN A 59 0.13 12.49 -4.72
N PHE A 60 -1.19 12.63 -4.67
CA PHE A 60 -1.87 13.91 -4.46
C PHE A 60 -1.46 14.55 -3.12
N LYS A 61 -1.47 13.79 -2.03
CA LYS A 61 -1.06 14.26 -0.70
C LYS A 61 0.39 14.76 -0.70
N ALA A 62 1.29 14.01 -1.34
CA ALA A 62 2.70 14.38 -1.42
C ALA A 62 2.94 15.62 -2.28
N LEU A 63 2.25 15.74 -3.41
CA LEU A 63 2.35 16.92 -4.29
C LEU A 63 1.96 18.19 -3.55
N ASN A 64 0.89 18.12 -2.73
CA ASN A 64 0.31 19.28 -2.03
C ASN A 64 0.84 19.46 -0.60
N GLY A 65 1.59 18.50 -0.04
CA GLY A 65 2.10 18.56 1.33
C GLY A 65 1.00 18.51 2.39
N VAL A 66 0.00 17.67 2.20
CA VAL A 66 -1.14 17.53 3.13
C VAL A 66 -1.14 16.15 3.79
N ASP A 67 -1.95 15.98 4.84
CA ASP A 67 -2.11 14.74 5.62
C ASP A 67 -0.76 14.11 6.01
N SER A 68 -0.47 12.91 5.56
CA SER A 68 0.77 12.16 5.84
C SER A 68 2.05 12.87 5.37
N PHE A 69 1.95 13.87 4.51
CA PHE A 69 3.09 14.66 4.01
C PHE A 69 3.15 16.09 4.57
N LYS A 70 2.30 16.43 5.54
CA LYS A 70 2.25 17.80 6.11
C LYS A 70 3.58 18.23 6.72
N ALA A 71 4.27 17.33 7.39
CA ALA A 71 5.57 17.62 8.03
C ALA A 71 6.68 17.87 7.00
N GLN A 72 6.66 17.14 5.87
CA GLN A 72 7.65 17.28 4.80
C GLN A 72 7.34 18.44 3.85
N GLY A 73 6.10 18.93 3.85
CA GLY A 73 5.61 19.94 2.91
C GLY A 73 5.40 19.41 1.49
N ALA A 74 4.94 20.28 0.61
CA ALA A 74 4.67 19.96 -0.79
C ALA A 74 5.91 19.47 -1.55
N ASN A 75 5.68 18.57 -2.51
CA ASN A 75 6.71 18.12 -3.46
C ASN A 75 6.34 18.55 -4.89
N PRO A 76 6.58 19.81 -5.28
CA PRO A 76 6.18 20.33 -6.59
C PRO A 76 6.97 19.72 -7.77
N LYS A 77 8.04 18.97 -7.48
CA LYS A 77 8.85 18.28 -8.50
C LYS A 77 8.30 16.88 -8.84
N LEU A 78 7.37 16.35 -8.04
CA LEU A 78 6.77 15.05 -8.30
C LEU A 78 5.96 15.09 -9.61
N ARG A 79 6.11 14.05 -10.42
CA ARG A 79 5.39 13.88 -11.70
C ARG A 79 4.75 12.51 -11.78
N SER A 80 3.52 12.46 -12.28
CA SER A 80 2.89 11.22 -12.70
C SER A 80 3.36 10.88 -14.12
N VAL A 81 3.82 9.64 -14.32
CA VAL A 81 4.25 9.16 -15.64
C VAL A 81 3.06 8.51 -16.37
N PHE A 82 2.40 7.55 -15.74
CA PHE A 82 1.18 6.92 -16.24
C PHE A 82 0.44 6.18 -15.11
N SER A 83 -0.84 5.88 -15.34
CA SER A 83 -1.65 5.03 -14.46
C SER A 83 -1.53 3.57 -14.90
N ILE A 84 -1.45 2.64 -13.94
CA ILE A 84 -1.21 1.21 -14.21
C ILE A 84 -2.52 0.42 -14.08
N HIS A 85 -3.18 0.46 -12.91
CA HIS A 85 -4.38 -0.32 -12.64
C HIS A 85 -5.19 0.30 -11.49
N PRO A 86 -6.49 0.01 -11.37
CA PRO A 86 -7.28 0.40 -10.20
C PRO A 86 -6.90 -0.43 -8.97
N GLU A 87 -6.98 0.20 -7.80
CA GLU A 87 -6.69 -0.43 -6.50
C GLU A 87 -7.85 -0.17 -5.53
N PRO A 88 -8.88 -1.02 -5.54
CA PRO A 88 -9.95 -0.89 -4.56
C PRO A 88 -9.44 -1.16 -3.14
N PHE A 89 -9.94 -0.38 -2.18
CA PHE A 89 -9.76 -0.68 -0.78
C PHE A 89 -10.60 -1.91 -0.43
N THR A 90 -9.94 -2.97 -0.01
CA THR A 90 -10.54 -4.28 0.23
C THR A 90 -10.41 -4.63 1.70
N VAL A 91 -11.50 -5.12 2.30
CA VAL A 91 -11.51 -5.74 3.62
C VAL A 91 -11.71 -7.24 3.43
N VAL A 92 -10.80 -8.03 3.97
CA VAL A 92 -10.92 -9.49 4.03
C VAL A 92 -11.05 -9.88 5.49
N ALA A 93 -12.12 -10.59 5.81
CA ALA A 93 -12.43 -11.00 7.18
C ALA A 93 -12.62 -12.52 7.26
N ARG A 94 -12.25 -13.09 8.40
CA ARG A 94 -12.54 -14.47 8.71
C ARG A 94 -14.06 -14.67 8.77
N LYS A 95 -14.52 -15.78 8.24
CA LYS A 95 -15.95 -16.12 8.16
C LYS A 95 -16.61 -16.23 9.55
N ASP A 96 -15.85 -16.68 10.54
CA ASP A 96 -16.27 -16.85 11.93
C ASP A 96 -16.14 -15.58 12.79
N ALA A 97 -15.54 -14.51 12.28
CA ALA A 97 -15.36 -13.25 13.00
C ALA A 97 -16.66 -12.40 13.11
N GLY A 98 -17.71 -12.76 12.36
CA GLY A 98 -19.00 -12.07 12.38
C GLY A 98 -18.96 -10.66 11.80
N ILE A 99 -17.99 -10.33 10.95
CA ILE A 99 -17.80 -9.03 10.29
C ILE A 99 -18.62 -9.03 9.02
N LYS A 100 -19.56 -8.11 8.87
CA LYS A 100 -20.44 -7.96 7.69
C LYS A 100 -20.35 -6.55 7.09
N SER A 101 -19.90 -5.57 7.85
CA SER A 101 -19.72 -4.18 7.44
C SER A 101 -18.37 -3.65 7.94
N PHE A 102 -17.97 -2.47 7.47
CA PHE A 102 -16.75 -1.82 7.94
C PHE A 102 -16.81 -1.46 9.43
N GLU A 103 -17.99 -1.09 9.92
CA GLU A 103 -18.25 -0.73 11.31
C GLU A 103 -18.02 -1.91 12.28
N ASP A 104 -18.22 -3.13 11.82
CA ASP A 104 -18.00 -4.35 12.60
C ASP A 104 -16.53 -4.63 12.90
N LEU A 105 -15.61 -3.89 12.28
CA LEU A 105 -14.17 -3.96 12.57
C LEU A 105 -13.84 -3.40 13.97
N LYS A 106 -14.70 -2.55 14.52
CA LYS A 106 -14.52 -2.01 15.87
C LYS A 106 -14.51 -3.13 16.90
N GLY A 107 -13.50 -3.12 17.78
CA GLY A 107 -13.32 -4.16 18.80
C GLY A 107 -12.78 -5.49 18.27
N LYS A 108 -12.41 -5.59 17.00
CA LYS A 108 -11.78 -6.77 16.38
C LYS A 108 -10.26 -6.65 16.31
N ARG A 109 -9.59 -7.78 16.05
CA ARG A 109 -8.15 -7.81 15.76
C ARG A 109 -7.98 -7.54 14.26
N VAL A 110 -7.51 -6.36 13.90
CA VAL A 110 -7.47 -5.90 12.50
C VAL A 110 -6.04 -5.55 12.11
N ASN A 111 -5.56 -6.09 10.97
CA ASN A 111 -4.36 -5.56 10.36
C ASN A 111 -4.70 -4.28 9.60
N VAL A 112 -4.23 -3.15 10.11
CA VAL A 112 -4.45 -1.81 9.55
C VAL A 112 -3.36 -1.40 8.54
N GLY A 113 -2.37 -2.27 8.34
CA GLY A 113 -1.25 -2.07 7.43
C GLY A 113 -0.02 -1.45 8.09
N ASN A 114 1.15 -1.75 7.52
CA ASN A 114 2.43 -1.24 8.03
C ASN A 114 2.59 0.26 7.81
N PRO A 115 3.32 0.97 8.69
CA PRO A 115 3.70 2.35 8.46
C PRO A 115 4.44 2.53 7.12
N GLY A 116 4.11 3.60 6.38
CA GLY A 116 4.68 3.86 5.06
C GLY A 116 3.98 3.16 3.90
N SER A 117 2.98 2.31 4.16
CA SER A 117 2.15 1.70 3.12
C SER A 117 0.98 2.60 2.73
N GLY A 118 0.51 2.44 1.48
CA GLY A 118 -0.71 3.11 1.02
C GLY A 118 -1.97 2.57 1.68
N GLN A 119 -2.02 1.27 1.98
CA GLN A 119 -3.16 0.69 2.69
C GLN A 119 -3.34 1.29 4.08
N ARG A 120 -2.24 1.54 4.83
CA ARG A 120 -2.27 2.22 6.12
C ARG A 120 -2.76 3.65 5.97
N ASP A 121 -2.24 4.38 5.01
CA ASP A 121 -2.62 5.77 4.73
C ASP A 121 -4.12 5.88 4.40
N THR A 122 -4.66 4.96 3.59
CA THR A 122 -6.10 4.90 3.28
C THR A 122 -6.93 4.52 4.52
N MET A 123 -6.46 3.53 5.31
CA MET A 123 -7.14 3.12 6.54
C MET A 123 -7.24 4.27 7.55
N GLU A 124 -6.20 5.06 7.71
CA GLU A 124 -6.18 6.25 8.58
C GLU A 124 -7.21 7.31 8.15
N VAL A 125 -7.40 7.51 6.84
CA VAL A 125 -8.45 8.41 6.32
C VAL A 125 -9.84 7.90 6.72
N LEU A 126 -10.10 6.60 6.58
CA LEU A 126 -11.37 5.99 6.96
C LEU A 126 -11.59 6.05 8.47
N MET A 127 -10.59 5.69 9.27
CA MET A 127 -10.64 5.79 10.72
C MET A 127 -10.95 7.21 11.17
N LYS A 128 -10.27 8.22 10.60
CA LYS A 128 -10.53 9.64 10.89
C LYS A 128 -11.96 10.03 10.54
N LYS A 129 -12.50 9.56 9.42
CA LYS A 129 -13.89 9.82 9.01
C LYS A 129 -14.91 9.19 9.98
N MET A 130 -14.60 8.02 10.51
CA MET A 130 -15.42 7.31 11.50
C MET A 130 -15.24 7.81 12.95
N GLY A 131 -14.28 8.70 13.18
CA GLY A 131 -13.90 9.13 14.52
C GLY A 131 -13.18 8.04 15.32
N TRP A 132 -12.51 7.10 14.64
CA TRP A 132 -11.79 5.98 15.25
C TRP A 132 -10.32 6.27 15.43
N THR A 133 -9.75 5.59 16.43
CA THR A 133 -8.32 5.52 16.73
C THR A 133 -7.86 4.07 16.74
N MET A 134 -6.58 3.81 16.90
CA MET A 134 -6.05 2.45 17.05
C MET A 134 -6.64 1.74 18.30
N ALA A 135 -7.01 2.48 19.33
CA ALA A 135 -7.61 1.94 20.55
C ALA A 135 -9.05 1.43 20.37
N ASP A 136 -9.70 1.72 19.24
CA ASP A 136 -11.03 1.21 18.93
C ASP A 136 -11.01 -0.25 18.44
N PHE A 137 -9.81 -0.81 18.16
CA PHE A 137 -9.60 -2.21 17.81
C PHE A 137 -9.16 -3.01 19.04
N ALA A 138 -9.54 -4.29 19.12
CA ALA A 138 -8.97 -5.18 20.14
C ALA A 138 -7.45 -5.39 19.90
N LEU A 139 -7.04 -5.38 18.63
CA LEU A 139 -5.66 -5.35 18.18
C LEU A 139 -5.61 -4.61 16.85
N ALA A 140 -4.87 -3.52 16.78
CA ALA A 140 -4.48 -2.88 15.53
C ALA A 140 -3.08 -3.37 15.15
N SER A 141 -2.98 -4.43 14.34
CA SER A 141 -1.68 -4.91 13.89
C SER A 141 -1.19 -4.13 12.67
N GLU A 142 0.11 -4.05 12.53
CA GLU A 142 0.80 -3.26 11.50
C GLU A 142 1.68 -4.15 10.59
N LEU A 143 1.18 -5.35 10.30
CA LEU A 143 1.88 -6.32 9.48
C LEU A 143 2.02 -5.83 8.05
N GLN A 144 3.12 -6.21 7.42
CA GLN A 144 3.29 -5.98 5.99
C GLN A 144 2.29 -6.82 5.17
N ALA A 145 2.01 -6.37 3.95
CA ALA A 145 1.08 -7.06 3.05
C ALA A 145 1.45 -8.53 2.79
N ALA A 146 2.74 -8.88 2.86
CA ALA A 146 3.21 -10.25 2.68
C ALA A 146 2.86 -11.20 3.84
N GLU A 147 2.61 -10.64 5.02
CA GLU A 147 2.42 -11.40 6.27
C GLU A 147 0.94 -11.52 6.66
N GLN A 148 0.11 -10.59 6.18
CA GLN A 148 -1.26 -10.42 6.67
C GLN A 148 -2.19 -11.60 6.31
N SER A 149 -2.02 -12.22 5.14
CA SER A 149 -2.85 -13.36 4.73
C SER A 149 -2.61 -14.57 5.64
N GLN A 150 -1.34 -14.88 5.91
CA GLN A 150 -0.98 -15.96 6.83
C GLN A 150 -1.49 -15.67 8.25
N ALA A 151 -1.34 -14.43 8.74
CA ALA A 151 -1.85 -14.05 10.06
C ALA A 151 -3.38 -14.19 10.17
N LEU A 152 -4.12 -13.94 9.07
CA LEU A 152 -5.56 -14.16 9.00
C LEU A 152 -5.90 -15.65 9.06
N CYS A 153 -5.21 -16.49 8.30
CA CYS A 153 -5.39 -17.95 8.28
C CYS A 153 -5.03 -18.59 9.63
N ASP A 154 -3.98 -18.12 10.28
CA ASP A 154 -3.51 -18.61 11.59
C ASP A 154 -4.36 -18.10 12.77
N ASN A 155 -5.45 -17.37 12.50
CA ASN A 155 -6.31 -16.78 13.54
C ASN A 155 -5.59 -15.79 14.48
N ASN A 156 -4.52 -15.14 14.01
CA ASN A 156 -3.85 -14.08 14.76
C ASN A 156 -4.58 -12.74 14.61
N ILE A 157 -5.31 -12.54 13.51
CA ILE A 157 -6.18 -11.40 13.23
C ILE A 157 -7.56 -11.87 12.75
N ASP A 158 -8.57 -11.05 12.92
CA ASP A 158 -9.96 -11.31 12.49
C ASP A 158 -10.24 -10.75 11.10
N ALA A 159 -9.55 -9.66 10.75
CA ALA A 159 -9.65 -9.02 9.44
C ALA A 159 -8.33 -8.35 9.04
N MET A 160 -8.17 -8.14 7.74
CA MET A 160 -7.11 -7.31 7.17
C MET A 160 -7.71 -6.33 6.17
N VAL A 161 -7.10 -5.16 6.06
CA VAL A 161 -7.39 -4.20 5.00
C VAL A 161 -6.28 -4.24 3.95
N TYR A 162 -6.64 -4.06 2.68
CA TYR A 162 -5.65 -4.05 1.62
C TYR A 162 -6.11 -3.16 0.46
N THR A 163 -5.28 -2.20 0.07
CA THR A 163 -5.46 -1.44 -1.16
C THR A 163 -4.58 -2.07 -2.24
N VAL A 164 -5.18 -2.81 -3.15
CA VAL A 164 -4.44 -3.64 -4.11
C VAL A 164 -5.26 -3.88 -5.37
N GLY A 165 -4.57 -4.01 -6.50
CA GLY A 165 -5.19 -4.44 -7.76
C GLY A 165 -5.68 -5.89 -7.70
N HIS A 166 -6.85 -6.15 -8.26
CA HIS A 166 -7.42 -7.49 -8.36
C HIS A 166 -7.27 -8.09 -9.77
N PRO A 167 -7.04 -9.41 -9.85
CA PRO A 167 -6.88 -10.39 -8.78
C PRO A 167 -5.52 -10.30 -8.08
N ALA A 168 -5.50 -10.42 -6.75
CA ALA A 168 -4.28 -10.48 -5.95
C ALA A 168 -4.09 -11.91 -5.41
N GLY A 169 -2.88 -12.47 -5.55
CA GLY A 169 -2.55 -13.82 -5.08
C GLY A 169 -2.81 -13.98 -3.58
N SER A 170 -2.32 -13.03 -2.79
CA SER A 170 -2.46 -12.99 -1.33
C SER A 170 -3.90 -12.88 -0.80
N ILE A 171 -4.90 -12.63 -1.65
CA ILE A 171 -6.32 -12.64 -1.27
C ILE A 171 -6.99 -13.95 -1.69
N LYS A 172 -6.41 -14.68 -2.65
CA LYS A 172 -6.96 -15.95 -3.15
C LYS A 172 -6.58 -17.16 -2.31
N GLU A 173 -5.51 -17.05 -1.53
CA GLU A 173 -5.05 -18.07 -0.60
C GLU A 173 -5.98 -18.17 0.61
#